data_a0c90dc4337b75e24825c4121d8f1dec
#
_entry.id   a0c90dc4337b75e24825c4121d8f1dec
#
_cell.length_a   1.000
_cell.length_b   1.000
_cell.length_c   1.000
_cell.angle_alpha   90.00
_cell.angle_beta   90.00
_cell.angle_gamma   90.00
#
_symmetry.space_group_name_H-M   'P 1'
#
loop_
_entity.id
_entity.type
_entity.pdbx_description
1 polymer ?
#
loop_
_entity_poly.entity_id
_entity_poly.type
_entity_poly.pdbx_seq_one_letter_code
_entity_poly.pdbx_strand_id
1 'polypeptide(L)'
;MTRNSLYKRCSALWCALMLSLWCAAQDILPHRLNADGGAAVPQATDSCTELPPLRSLTFETASSMPASFRNRKENTIANTASLSPALDIVLRGERPLRVLHLGDSHVAGKAFPNAVEQTLRTAFRKAEVMPDDGTAGLVFTAIGSNGATSERFLSESYRERIAATNADLVIVSLGTNEAHGMGYLESVHEQQLSAFLEMMRGVLPEATFLFTTPPGDYLKQVYVNYRSTGRGGKRRRVVRSAFRPNPMNGRCAACITAFARDHDLASWDLYNICGGEAAVRNWIAAGLMRPDRVHYEPQGYAIQGKLLAEALLRCFENAGTQ
;
A
#
# COMPACT_ATOMS: atom_id res chain seq x y z
N MET A 1 38.27 -36.51 9.70
CA MET A 1 37.41 -37.15 8.67
C MET A 1 36.20 -36.25 8.47
N THR A 2 36.09 -35.64 7.32
CA THR A 2 35.40 -34.43 7.02
C THR A 2 33.96 -34.66 6.56
N ARG A 3 33.07 -33.79 7.01
CA ARG A 3 31.58 -33.74 6.85
C ARG A 3 31.09 -33.48 5.40
N ASN A 4 31.90 -33.65 4.36
CA ASN A 4 31.58 -33.25 2.97
C ASN A 4 31.23 -34.42 2.02
N SER A 5 30.90 -35.61 2.53
CA SER A 5 30.58 -36.75 1.67
C SER A 5 29.09 -37.12 1.55
N LEU A 6 28.17 -36.48 2.30
CA LEU A 6 26.75 -36.84 2.28
C LEU A 6 25.89 -35.99 1.34
N TYR A 7 26.38 -34.82 0.90
CA TYR A 7 25.57 -33.92 0.05
C TYR A 7 25.66 -34.22 -1.46
N LYS A 8 26.56 -35.08 -1.90
CA LYS A 8 26.71 -35.42 -3.33
C LYS A 8 25.98 -36.68 -3.78
N ARG A 9 25.22 -37.35 -2.92
CA ARG A 9 24.48 -38.58 -3.30
C ARG A 9 22.95 -38.41 -3.39
N CYS A 10 22.39 -37.29 -3.00
CA CYS A 10 20.94 -37.03 -3.12
C CYS A 10 20.51 -36.28 -4.40
N SER A 11 21.44 -35.67 -5.14
CA SER A 11 21.09 -34.94 -6.37
C SER A 11 21.06 -35.78 -7.64
N ALA A 12 21.48 -37.04 -7.59
CA ALA A 12 21.50 -37.95 -8.77
C ALA A 12 20.23 -38.83 -8.87
N LEU A 13 19.44 -38.96 -7.82
CA LEU A 13 18.23 -39.81 -7.84
C LEU A 13 16.95 -39.05 -8.23
N TRP A 14 16.95 -37.73 -8.21
CA TRP A 14 15.77 -36.90 -8.58
C TRP A 14 15.69 -36.58 -10.07
N CYS A 15 16.79 -36.63 -10.80
CA CYS A 15 16.78 -36.46 -12.27
C CYS A 15 16.36 -37.71 -13.07
N ALA A 16 16.40 -38.89 -12.47
CA ALA A 16 16.04 -40.14 -13.17
C ALA A 16 14.52 -40.46 -13.12
N LEU A 17 13.74 -39.84 -12.21
CA LEU A 17 12.30 -40.10 -12.10
C LEU A 17 11.43 -39.17 -12.96
N MET A 18 11.96 -38.06 -13.48
CA MET A 18 11.22 -37.13 -14.31
C MET A 18 11.34 -37.36 -15.82
N LEU A 19 12.24 -38.26 -16.26
CA LEU A 19 12.41 -38.63 -17.68
C LEU A 19 11.62 -39.89 -18.08
N SER A 20 10.98 -40.60 -17.16
CA SER A 20 10.23 -41.81 -17.46
C SER A 20 8.72 -41.61 -17.63
N LEU A 21 8.22 -40.36 -17.47
CA LEU A 21 6.80 -40.02 -17.64
C LEU A 21 6.45 -39.27 -18.94
N TRP A 22 7.46 -39.09 -19.82
CA TRP A 22 7.24 -38.36 -21.09
C TRP A 22 7.29 -39.25 -22.35
N CYS A 23 7.41 -40.57 -22.21
CA CYS A 23 7.47 -41.52 -23.34
C CYS A 23 6.27 -42.48 -23.51
N ALA A 24 5.13 -42.22 -22.85
CA ALA A 24 3.97 -43.12 -22.91
C ALA A 24 2.68 -42.42 -23.45
N ALA A 25 2.80 -41.51 -24.42
CA ALA A 25 1.66 -40.90 -25.05
C ALA A 25 1.90 -40.65 -26.55
N GLN A 26 2.40 -41.62 -27.25
CA GLN A 26 2.33 -41.67 -28.73
C GLN A 26 2.16 -43.13 -29.12
N ASP A 27 0.94 -43.51 -29.39
CA ASP A 27 0.51 -44.54 -30.32
C ASP A 27 -0.96 -44.93 -30.03
N ILE A 28 -1.91 -44.29 -30.64
CA ILE A 28 -3.17 -44.88 -31.05
C ILE A 28 -3.73 -43.98 -32.17
N LEU A 29 -3.48 -44.40 -33.41
CA LEU A 29 -4.30 -44.01 -34.56
C LEU A 29 -5.20 -45.20 -34.90
N PRO A 30 -6.50 -45.03 -35.09
CA PRO A 30 -7.29 -45.95 -35.87
C PRO A 30 -7.82 -45.31 -37.17
N HIS A 31 -7.61 -46.07 -38.20
CA HIS A 31 -8.42 -46.32 -39.42
C HIS A 31 -9.42 -45.26 -39.89
N ARG A 32 -9.23 -44.98 -41.18
CA ARG A 32 -10.18 -44.36 -42.09
C ARG A 32 -11.53 -45.09 -42.10
N LEU A 33 -12.60 -44.33 -42.09
CA LEU A 33 -13.82 -44.63 -42.85
C LEU A 33 -14.37 -43.31 -43.42
N ASN A 34 -14.53 -43.35 -44.77
CA ASN A 34 -15.23 -42.33 -45.54
C ASN A 34 -16.74 -42.41 -45.24
N ALA A 35 -17.39 -41.29 -45.04
CA ALA A 35 -18.80 -41.09 -45.42
C ALA A 35 -19.08 -39.59 -45.48
N ASP A 36 -19.61 -39.18 -46.61
CA ASP A 36 -20.16 -37.87 -46.94
C ASP A 36 -21.20 -37.44 -45.92
N GLY A 37 -21.12 -36.19 -45.49
CA GLY A 37 -22.13 -35.54 -44.64
C GLY A 37 -21.67 -34.15 -44.28
N GLY A 38 -21.96 -33.17 -45.12
CA GLY A 38 -21.67 -31.76 -44.87
C GLY A 38 -22.38 -31.27 -43.60
N ALA A 39 -21.67 -31.31 -42.47
CA ALA A 39 -22.03 -30.55 -41.29
C ALA A 39 -21.30 -29.20 -41.36
N ALA A 40 -22.06 -28.13 -41.46
CA ALA A 40 -21.57 -26.78 -41.39
C ALA A 40 -20.78 -26.63 -40.07
N VAL A 41 -19.49 -26.33 -40.20
CA VAL A 41 -18.65 -25.89 -39.06
C VAL A 41 -19.35 -24.64 -38.49
N PRO A 42 -19.72 -24.62 -37.21
CA PRO A 42 -20.19 -23.39 -36.61
C PRO A 42 -19.05 -22.39 -36.72
N GLN A 43 -19.23 -21.35 -37.52
CA GLN A 43 -18.38 -20.16 -37.43
C GLN A 43 -18.50 -19.69 -35.98
N ALA A 44 -17.39 -19.75 -35.23
CA ALA A 44 -17.27 -19.03 -34.02
C ALA A 44 -17.50 -17.55 -34.35
N THR A 45 -18.71 -17.08 -34.06
CA THR A 45 -18.96 -15.66 -34.02
C THR A 45 -18.05 -15.14 -32.94
N ASP A 46 -16.94 -14.50 -33.33
CA ASP A 46 -16.21 -13.58 -32.51
C ASP A 46 -17.21 -12.50 -32.09
N SER A 47 -17.97 -12.77 -31.06
CA SER A 47 -18.62 -11.72 -30.29
C SER A 47 -17.52 -10.96 -29.57
N CYS A 48 -16.93 -10.02 -30.28
CA CYS A 48 -16.20 -8.94 -29.65
C CYS A 48 -17.22 -8.28 -28.72
N THR A 49 -17.25 -8.69 -27.46
CA THR A 49 -18.09 -8.06 -26.45
C THR A 49 -17.51 -6.69 -26.29
N GLU A 50 -18.13 -5.69 -26.92
CA GLU A 50 -17.75 -4.29 -26.71
C GLU A 50 -17.79 -4.05 -25.20
N LEU A 51 -16.65 -3.65 -24.64
CA LEU A 51 -16.59 -3.28 -23.24
C LEU A 51 -17.57 -2.14 -23.01
N PRO A 52 -18.34 -2.16 -21.92
CA PRO A 52 -19.27 -1.08 -21.63
C PRO A 52 -18.52 0.26 -21.57
N PRO A 53 -19.17 1.34 -22.02
CA PRO A 53 -18.54 2.65 -22.01
C PRO A 53 -18.16 3.07 -20.59
N LEU A 54 -17.03 3.76 -20.45
CA LEU A 54 -16.61 4.33 -19.18
C LEU A 54 -17.63 5.37 -18.69
N ARG A 55 -17.98 5.31 -17.43
CA ARG A 55 -18.89 6.28 -16.81
C ARG A 55 -18.13 7.57 -16.53
N SER A 56 -18.78 8.71 -16.80
CA SER A 56 -18.33 10.00 -16.28
C SER A 56 -18.81 10.10 -14.83
N LEU A 57 -17.89 10.19 -13.88
CA LEU A 57 -18.21 10.31 -12.46
C LEU A 57 -17.86 11.71 -11.97
N THR A 58 -18.70 12.26 -11.08
CA THR A 58 -18.46 13.51 -10.39
C THR A 58 -18.57 13.26 -8.89
N PHE A 59 -17.57 13.68 -8.12
CA PHE A 59 -17.54 13.53 -6.67
C PHE A 59 -17.47 14.89 -5.99
N GLU A 60 -18.30 15.12 -4.99
CA GLU A 60 -18.16 16.26 -4.10
C GLU A 60 -17.00 16.04 -3.13
N THR A 61 -15.89 16.71 -3.34
CA THR A 61 -14.74 16.70 -2.44
C THR A 61 -14.54 18.06 -1.80
N ALA A 62 -14.70 18.11 -0.48
CA ALA A 62 -14.30 19.27 0.31
C ALA A 62 -12.92 19.06 0.88
N SER A 63 -12.08 20.09 0.90
CA SER A 63 -10.76 19.98 1.51
C SER A 63 -10.88 19.71 3.01
N SER A 64 -10.43 18.54 3.45
CA SER A 64 -10.41 18.13 4.86
C SER A 64 -9.23 18.72 5.65
N MET A 65 -8.33 19.45 5.02
CA MET A 65 -7.15 20.03 5.65
C MET A 65 -7.50 21.14 6.62
N PRO A 66 -7.09 21.08 7.90
CA PRO A 66 -7.30 22.15 8.84
C PRO A 66 -6.69 23.49 8.38
N ALA A 67 -7.41 24.58 8.50
CA ALA A 67 -6.95 25.91 8.10
C ALA A 67 -5.70 26.39 8.87
N SER A 68 -5.45 25.82 10.07
CA SER A 68 -4.26 26.11 10.88
C SER A 68 -2.96 25.51 10.35
N PHE A 69 -3.03 24.58 9.40
CA PHE A 69 -1.83 23.95 8.85
C PHE A 69 -1.08 24.94 7.96
N ARG A 70 0.22 25.10 8.22
CA ARG A 70 1.12 25.97 7.48
C ARG A 70 1.93 25.20 6.46
N ASN A 71 2.37 25.85 5.39
CA ASN A 71 3.24 25.29 4.34
C ASN A 71 2.68 24.01 3.68
N ARG A 72 1.38 23.82 3.73
CA ARG A 72 0.70 22.68 3.11
C ARG A 72 0.85 22.68 1.60
N LYS A 73 0.97 21.50 1.00
CA LYS A 73 0.93 21.26 -0.43
C LYS A 73 -0.48 20.91 -0.88
N GLU A 74 -0.69 20.93 -2.19
CA GLU A 74 -1.93 20.44 -2.78
C GLU A 74 -2.09 18.94 -2.51
N ASN A 75 -3.35 18.52 -2.25
CA ASN A 75 -3.66 17.13 -1.98
C ASN A 75 -3.86 16.37 -3.30
N THR A 76 -2.76 15.89 -3.89
CA THR A 76 -2.73 15.18 -5.17
C THR A 76 -1.96 13.88 -5.07
N ILE A 77 -2.26 12.94 -5.99
CA ILE A 77 -1.50 11.72 -6.21
C ILE A 77 -0.61 11.95 -7.43
N ALA A 78 0.65 11.59 -7.32
CA ALA A 78 1.58 11.58 -8.44
C ALA A 78 1.48 10.27 -9.22
N ASN A 79 1.74 10.31 -10.53
CA ASN A 79 1.66 9.19 -11.45
C ASN A 79 0.31 8.45 -11.42
N THR A 80 -0.77 9.20 -11.57
CA THR A 80 -2.15 8.66 -11.57
C THR A 80 -2.40 7.68 -12.71
N ALA A 81 -1.65 7.76 -13.80
CA ALA A 81 -1.74 6.84 -14.93
C ALA A 81 -1.51 5.38 -14.51
N SER A 82 -0.63 5.12 -13.54
CA SER A 82 -0.38 3.76 -13.03
C SER A 82 -1.57 3.16 -12.27
N LEU A 83 -2.58 3.97 -11.92
CA LEU A 83 -3.81 3.53 -11.27
C LEU A 83 -4.92 3.19 -12.28
N SER A 84 -4.73 3.41 -13.59
CA SER A 84 -5.78 3.23 -14.61
C SER A 84 -6.50 1.89 -14.52
N PRO A 85 -5.84 0.72 -14.30
CA PRO A 85 -6.57 -0.55 -14.20
C PRO A 85 -7.60 -0.58 -13.05
N ALA A 86 -7.27 0.01 -11.89
CA ALA A 86 -8.20 0.11 -10.76
C ALA A 86 -9.29 1.16 -11.01
N LEU A 87 -8.95 2.27 -11.67
CA LEU A 87 -9.90 3.31 -12.05
C LEU A 87 -10.94 2.79 -13.04
N ASP A 88 -10.53 2.01 -14.03
CA ASP A 88 -11.41 1.41 -15.04
C ASP A 88 -12.46 0.50 -14.41
N ILE A 89 -12.13 -0.25 -13.36
CA ILE A 89 -13.10 -1.09 -12.65
C ILE A 89 -14.26 -0.23 -12.10
N VAL A 90 -13.95 0.92 -11.51
CA VAL A 90 -14.97 1.84 -10.99
C VAL A 90 -15.78 2.47 -12.09
N LEU A 91 -15.11 2.92 -13.17
CA LEU A 91 -15.74 3.61 -14.29
C LEU A 91 -16.63 2.68 -15.13
N ARG A 92 -16.27 1.39 -15.24
CA ARG A 92 -17.12 0.37 -15.89
C ARG A 92 -18.26 -0.07 -14.98
N GLY A 93 -17.98 -0.23 -13.67
CA GLY A 93 -18.98 -0.63 -12.70
C GLY A 93 -19.52 -2.06 -12.90
N GLU A 94 -18.72 -2.95 -13.46
CA GLU A 94 -19.10 -4.35 -13.72
C GLU A 94 -18.90 -5.25 -12.49
N ARG A 95 -18.01 -4.85 -11.61
CA ARG A 95 -17.69 -5.53 -10.37
C ARG A 95 -17.17 -4.55 -9.31
N PRO A 96 -17.18 -4.93 -8.03
CA PRO A 96 -16.59 -4.09 -6.97
C PRO A 96 -15.08 -3.92 -7.15
N LEU A 97 -14.57 -2.71 -6.89
CA LEU A 97 -13.15 -2.46 -6.69
C LEU A 97 -12.71 -3.07 -5.36
N ARG A 98 -11.70 -3.94 -5.38
CA ARG A 98 -11.11 -4.53 -4.19
C ARG A 98 -9.88 -3.74 -3.79
N VAL A 99 -9.94 -3.13 -2.61
CA VAL A 99 -8.85 -2.31 -2.06
C VAL A 99 -8.23 -3.02 -0.87
N LEU A 100 -6.92 -3.15 -0.87
CA LEU A 100 -6.13 -3.53 0.29
C LEU A 100 -5.38 -2.29 0.82
N HIS A 101 -5.65 -1.88 2.06
CA HIS A 101 -4.83 -0.90 2.76
C HIS A 101 -3.88 -1.62 3.71
N LEU A 102 -2.59 -1.65 3.36
CA LEU A 102 -1.54 -2.34 4.09
C LEU A 102 -0.64 -1.31 4.78
N GLY A 103 -0.24 -1.58 6.03
CA GLY A 103 0.63 -0.66 6.75
C GLY A 103 1.01 -1.06 8.17
N ASP A 104 1.60 -0.12 8.87
CA ASP A 104 2.09 -0.26 10.23
C ASP A 104 1.00 -0.04 11.31
N SER A 105 1.38 0.51 12.47
CA SER A 105 0.46 0.82 13.57
C SER A 105 -0.61 1.84 13.21
N HIS A 106 -0.35 2.73 12.27
CA HIS A 106 -1.33 3.71 11.78
C HIS A 106 -2.49 3.04 11.06
N VAL A 107 -2.23 1.97 10.32
CA VAL A 107 -3.26 1.13 9.68
C VAL A 107 -3.85 0.12 10.67
N ALA A 108 -3.02 -0.50 11.52
CA ALA A 108 -3.49 -1.46 12.52
C ALA A 108 -4.50 -0.85 13.51
N GLY A 109 -4.38 0.43 13.83
CA GLY A 109 -5.29 1.19 14.68
C GLY A 109 -6.69 1.41 14.10
N LYS A 110 -6.91 1.05 12.83
CA LYS A 110 -8.19 1.10 12.09
C LYS A 110 -8.76 2.49 11.80
N ALA A 111 -8.49 3.53 12.58
CA ALA A 111 -9.11 4.84 12.39
C ALA A 111 -8.76 5.46 11.02
N PHE A 112 -7.52 5.33 10.58
CA PHE A 112 -7.08 5.81 9.27
C PHE A 112 -7.74 5.04 8.11
N PRO A 113 -7.61 3.69 7.99
CA PRO A 113 -8.23 2.96 6.89
C PRO A 113 -9.77 3.04 6.92
N ASN A 114 -10.40 3.06 8.09
CA ASN A 114 -11.85 3.23 8.18
C ASN A 114 -12.32 4.58 7.62
N ALA A 115 -11.56 5.65 7.84
CA ALA A 115 -11.90 6.95 7.28
C ALA A 115 -11.74 6.99 5.76
N VAL A 116 -10.74 6.30 5.19
CA VAL A 116 -10.60 6.11 3.74
C VAL A 116 -11.83 5.37 3.21
N GLU A 117 -12.12 4.20 3.77
CA GLU A 117 -13.24 3.37 3.36
C GLU A 117 -14.58 4.10 3.40
N GLN A 118 -14.90 4.74 4.53
CA GLN A 118 -16.18 5.45 4.72
C GLN A 118 -16.35 6.60 3.74
N THR A 119 -15.26 7.34 3.46
CA THR A 119 -15.30 8.45 2.51
C THR A 119 -15.54 7.98 1.09
N LEU A 120 -14.81 6.91 0.65
CA LEU A 120 -15.02 6.31 -0.66
C LEU A 120 -16.43 5.74 -0.80
N ARG A 121 -16.93 4.98 0.19
CA ARG A 121 -18.29 4.42 0.16
C ARG A 121 -19.35 5.50 0.07
N THR A 122 -19.19 6.59 0.82
CA THR A 122 -20.14 7.72 0.79
C THR A 122 -20.16 8.39 -0.59
N ALA A 123 -18.98 8.62 -1.18
CA ALA A 123 -18.87 9.22 -2.51
C ALA A 123 -19.44 8.28 -3.59
N PHE A 124 -19.15 7.00 -3.53
CA PHE A 124 -19.63 5.99 -4.48
C PHE A 124 -21.16 5.86 -4.45
N ARG A 125 -21.79 5.89 -3.26
CA ARG A 125 -23.26 5.91 -3.15
C ARG A 125 -23.87 7.14 -3.77
N LYS A 126 -23.31 8.31 -3.51
CA LYS A 126 -23.79 9.58 -4.09
C LYS A 126 -23.67 9.61 -5.60
N ALA A 127 -22.62 9.00 -6.15
CA ALA A 127 -22.37 8.89 -7.59
C ALA A 127 -23.04 7.65 -8.22
N GLU A 128 -23.89 6.92 -7.47
CA GLU A 128 -24.60 5.72 -7.93
C GLU A 128 -23.67 4.61 -8.43
N VAL A 129 -22.44 4.52 -7.88
CA VAL A 129 -21.46 3.48 -8.23
C VAL A 129 -21.57 2.27 -7.30
N MET A 130 -22.43 2.32 -6.29
CA MET A 130 -22.70 1.23 -5.36
C MET A 130 -24.18 0.86 -5.39
N PRO A 131 -24.62 0.07 -6.39
CA PRO A 131 -25.98 -0.43 -6.38
C PRO A 131 -26.20 -1.42 -5.22
N ASP A 132 -27.45 -1.51 -4.76
CA ASP A 132 -27.81 -2.36 -3.62
C ASP A 132 -27.66 -3.87 -3.92
N ASP A 133 -27.59 -4.25 -5.19
CA ASP A 133 -27.42 -5.64 -5.66
C ASP A 133 -25.99 -6.18 -5.51
N GLY A 134 -25.02 -5.35 -5.08
CA GLY A 134 -23.64 -5.75 -4.85
C GLY A 134 -22.82 -6.02 -6.12
N THR A 135 -23.32 -5.68 -7.31
CA THR A 135 -22.61 -5.93 -8.59
C THR A 135 -21.43 -4.98 -8.80
N ALA A 136 -21.42 -3.84 -8.13
CA ALA A 136 -20.35 -2.84 -8.22
C ALA A 136 -20.03 -2.27 -6.84
N GLY A 137 -19.16 -1.27 -6.78
CA GLY A 137 -18.83 -0.54 -5.55
C GLY A 137 -17.46 -0.87 -4.98
N LEU A 138 -17.37 -1.20 -3.69
CA LEU A 138 -16.12 -1.28 -2.96
C LEU A 138 -16.06 -2.48 -2.00
N VAL A 139 -15.03 -3.30 -2.12
CA VAL A 139 -14.58 -4.24 -1.09
C VAL A 139 -13.28 -3.69 -0.50
N PHE A 140 -13.25 -3.41 0.79
CA PHE A 140 -12.12 -2.77 1.45
C PHE A 140 -11.57 -3.66 2.58
N THR A 141 -10.28 -3.98 2.50
CA THR A 141 -9.58 -4.78 3.50
C THR A 141 -8.40 -3.98 4.06
N ALA A 142 -8.24 -3.95 5.37
CA ALA A 142 -7.09 -3.32 6.02
C ALA A 142 -6.25 -4.36 6.76
N ILE A 143 -4.96 -4.48 6.39
CA ILE A 143 -3.97 -5.34 7.03
C ILE A 143 -2.88 -4.45 7.62
N GLY A 144 -2.92 -4.26 8.94
CA GLY A 144 -1.92 -3.48 9.69
C GLY A 144 -1.16 -4.34 10.69
N SER A 145 0.08 -3.95 10.99
CA SER A 145 0.89 -4.60 12.02
C SER A 145 1.68 -3.56 12.83
N ASN A 146 1.52 -3.57 14.15
CA ASN A 146 2.19 -2.61 15.02
C ASN A 146 3.71 -2.73 14.93
N GLY A 147 4.40 -1.59 14.77
CA GLY A 147 5.85 -1.55 14.65
C GLY A 147 6.41 -2.16 13.36
N ALA A 148 5.56 -2.41 12.37
CA ALA A 148 6.01 -3.05 11.12
C ALA A 148 6.82 -2.09 10.25
N THR A 149 7.87 -2.65 9.68
CA THR A 149 8.51 -2.19 8.45
C THR A 149 8.00 -3.03 7.27
N SER A 150 8.38 -2.68 6.05
CA SER A 150 8.03 -3.46 4.86
C SER A 150 8.46 -4.93 4.92
N GLU A 151 9.59 -5.24 5.57
CA GLU A 151 10.10 -6.60 5.77
C GLU A 151 9.14 -7.51 6.56
N ARG A 152 8.33 -6.92 7.47
CA ARG A 152 7.36 -7.69 8.26
C ARG A 152 6.39 -8.48 7.38
N PHE A 153 6.03 -7.91 6.23
CA PHE A 153 5.04 -8.47 5.32
C PHE A 153 5.61 -9.55 4.38
N LEU A 154 6.92 -9.78 4.38
CA LEU A 154 7.56 -10.84 3.59
C LEU A 154 7.32 -12.25 4.15
N SER A 155 6.81 -12.38 5.38
CA SER A 155 6.54 -13.69 5.99
C SER A 155 5.38 -14.41 5.29
N GLU A 156 5.43 -15.74 5.25
CA GLU A 156 4.44 -16.57 4.57
C GLU A 156 3.01 -16.29 5.03
N SER A 157 2.78 -16.17 6.34
CA SER A 157 1.46 -15.88 6.88
C SER A 157 0.87 -14.54 6.42
N TYR A 158 1.72 -13.54 6.13
CA TYR A 158 1.24 -12.29 5.53
C TYR A 158 1.02 -12.43 4.03
N ARG A 159 1.88 -13.16 3.31
CA ARG A 159 1.71 -13.44 1.88
C ARG A 159 0.37 -14.11 1.60
N GLU A 160 0.04 -15.18 2.34
CA GLU A 160 -1.26 -15.86 2.23
C GLU A 160 -2.43 -14.91 2.50
N ARG A 161 -2.36 -14.10 3.55
CA ARG A 161 -3.40 -13.13 3.89
C ARG A 161 -3.56 -12.03 2.85
N ILE A 162 -2.47 -11.55 2.27
CA ILE A 162 -2.45 -10.55 1.20
C ILE A 162 -3.04 -11.17 -0.08
N ALA A 163 -2.57 -12.34 -0.49
CA ALA A 163 -3.08 -13.06 -1.66
C ALA A 163 -4.59 -13.29 -1.57
N ALA A 164 -5.10 -13.69 -0.40
CA ALA A 164 -6.52 -13.93 -0.16
C ALA A 164 -7.41 -12.68 -0.37
N THR A 165 -6.86 -11.47 -0.35
CA THR A 165 -7.63 -10.25 -0.63
C THR A 165 -7.99 -10.11 -2.10
N ASN A 166 -7.22 -10.71 -2.99
CA ASN A 166 -7.37 -10.59 -4.44
C ASN A 166 -7.56 -9.12 -4.86
N ALA A 167 -6.75 -8.22 -4.26
CA ALA A 167 -6.92 -6.78 -4.39
C ALA A 167 -6.56 -6.28 -5.79
N ASP A 168 -7.31 -5.30 -6.26
CA ASP A 168 -7.09 -4.56 -7.51
C ASP A 168 -6.23 -3.31 -7.27
N LEU A 169 -6.39 -2.70 -6.09
CA LEU A 169 -5.63 -1.55 -5.63
C LEU A 169 -5.04 -1.82 -4.25
N VAL A 170 -3.73 -1.68 -4.12
CA VAL A 170 -3.02 -1.78 -2.86
C VAL A 170 -2.52 -0.41 -2.43
N ILE A 171 -2.99 0.07 -1.29
CA ILE A 171 -2.49 1.27 -0.63
C ILE A 171 -1.44 0.83 0.39
N VAL A 172 -0.21 1.31 0.25
CA VAL A 172 0.92 0.97 1.11
C VAL A 172 1.26 2.16 1.99
N SER A 173 0.98 2.06 3.30
CA SER A 173 1.23 3.11 4.29
C SER A 173 2.26 2.63 5.31
N LEU A 174 3.53 2.74 4.93
CA LEU A 174 4.73 2.37 5.69
C LEU A 174 5.71 3.54 5.72
N GLY A 175 6.80 3.41 6.47
CA GLY A 175 7.87 4.41 6.53
C GLY A 175 8.06 5.02 7.92
N THR A 176 7.03 5.01 8.79
CA THR A 176 7.17 5.55 10.15
C THR A 176 8.23 4.79 10.95
N ASN A 177 8.19 3.46 10.93
CA ASN A 177 9.12 2.65 11.72
C ASN A 177 10.51 2.59 11.10
N GLU A 178 10.63 2.62 9.79
CA GLU A 178 11.89 2.75 9.07
C GLU A 178 12.59 4.06 9.42
N ALA A 179 11.85 5.16 9.49
CA ALA A 179 12.37 6.49 9.79
C ALA A 179 12.50 6.79 11.28
N HIS A 180 11.84 6.02 12.18
CA HIS A 180 11.82 6.34 13.61
C HIS A 180 13.17 6.08 14.27
N GLY A 181 13.97 7.13 14.41
CA GLY A 181 15.30 7.07 15.02
C GLY A 181 16.36 7.82 14.21
N MET A 182 17.60 7.72 14.65
CA MET A 182 18.75 8.41 14.02
C MET A 182 19.51 7.51 13.05
N GLY A 183 19.11 6.26 12.90
CA GLY A 183 19.80 5.25 12.09
C GLY A 183 19.21 5.04 10.69
N TYR A 184 18.33 5.90 10.22
CA TYR A 184 17.70 5.77 8.91
C TYR A 184 18.73 5.88 7.77
N LEU A 185 18.70 4.88 6.87
CA LEU A 185 19.53 4.84 5.66
C LEU A 185 18.60 4.61 4.45
N GLU A 186 18.59 5.57 3.52
CA GLU A 186 17.76 5.51 2.31
C GLU A 186 18.01 4.23 1.50
N SER A 187 19.28 3.87 1.30
CA SER A 187 19.65 2.69 0.52
C SER A 187 19.16 1.37 1.10
N VAL A 188 19.07 1.29 2.44
CA VAL A 188 18.49 0.13 3.13
C VAL A 188 16.98 0.10 2.95
N HIS A 189 16.33 1.25 3.13
CA HIS A 189 14.88 1.37 2.95
C HIS A 189 14.46 1.05 1.51
N GLU A 190 15.22 1.53 0.52
CA GLU A 190 14.99 1.25 -0.90
C GLU A 190 15.10 -0.25 -1.22
N GLN A 191 16.10 -0.96 -0.65
CA GLN A 191 16.23 -2.41 -0.77
C GLN A 191 15.04 -3.14 -0.13
N GLN A 192 14.57 -2.70 1.03
CA GLN A 192 13.41 -3.26 1.71
C GLN A 192 12.13 -3.04 0.89
N LEU A 193 11.93 -1.85 0.34
CA LEU A 193 10.80 -1.55 -0.55
C LEU A 193 10.85 -2.38 -1.83
N SER A 194 12.03 -2.60 -2.40
CA SER A 194 12.20 -3.42 -3.61
C SER A 194 11.81 -4.88 -3.35
N ALA A 195 12.31 -5.49 -2.27
CA ALA A 195 11.95 -6.85 -1.89
C ALA A 195 10.44 -6.98 -1.58
N PHE A 196 9.87 -5.97 -0.93
CA PHE A 196 8.44 -5.90 -0.65
C PHE A 196 7.61 -5.82 -1.94
N LEU A 197 7.97 -4.93 -2.87
CA LEU A 197 7.27 -4.77 -4.14
C LEU A 197 7.34 -6.04 -4.99
N GLU A 198 8.50 -6.70 -5.05
CA GLU A 198 8.68 -7.98 -5.75
C GLU A 198 7.73 -9.04 -5.18
N MET A 199 7.67 -9.17 -3.86
CA MET A 199 6.75 -10.08 -3.19
C MET A 199 5.29 -9.74 -3.52
N MET A 200 4.91 -8.44 -3.44
CA MET A 200 3.54 -7.99 -3.71
C MET A 200 3.11 -8.28 -5.15
N ARG A 201 3.98 -8.03 -6.13
CA ARG A 201 3.74 -8.36 -7.54
C ARG A 201 3.63 -9.88 -7.77
N GLY A 202 4.34 -10.68 -6.97
CA GLY A 202 4.24 -12.14 -7.02
C GLY A 202 2.90 -12.68 -6.50
N VAL A 203 2.30 -12.07 -5.49
CA VAL A 203 1.03 -12.54 -4.89
C VAL A 203 -0.21 -11.83 -5.42
N LEU A 204 -0.06 -10.63 -5.98
CA LEU A 204 -1.13 -9.83 -6.58
C LEU A 204 -0.64 -9.24 -7.92
N PRO A 205 -0.45 -10.07 -8.97
CA PRO A 205 0.20 -9.65 -10.21
C PRO A 205 -0.57 -8.58 -10.99
N GLU A 206 -1.89 -8.53 -10.86
CA GLU A 206 -2.76 -7.58 -11.56
C GLU A 206 -3.08 -6.33 -10.75
N ALA A 207 -2.59 -6.25 -9.50
CA ALA A 207 -2.88 -5.10 -8.65
C ALA A 207 -2.08 -3.87 -9.05
N THR A 208 -2.70 -2.71 -8.90
CA THR A 208 -2.02 -1.42 -8.91
C THR A 208 -1.60 -1.00 -7.50
N PHE A 209 -0.55 -0.20 -7.38
CA PHE A 209 0.03 0.17 -6.10
C PHE A 209 0.07 1.69 -5.91
N LEU A 210 -0.40 2.14 -4.75
CA LEU A 210 -0.31 3.51 -4.28
C LEU A 210 0.52 3.56 -3.00
N PHE A 211 1.71 4.11 -3.06
CA PHE A 211 2.57 4.30 -1.89
C PHE A 211 2.25 5.63 -1.21
N THR A 212 2.11 5.62 0.12
CA THR A 212 1.90 6.85 0.90
C THR A 212 3.11 7.14 1.76
N THR A 213 3.46 8.42 1.90
CA THR A 213 4.52 8.79 2.85
C THR A 213 3.97 8.90 4.28
N PRO A 214 4.78 8.65 5.32
CA PRO A 214 4.35 8.82 6.70
C PRO A 214 4.05 10.30 6.99
N PRO A 215 3.11 10.59 7.91
CA PRO A 215 2.73 11.97 8.25
C PRO A 215 3.78 12.73 9.06
N GLY A 216 4.82 12.03 9.51
CA GLY A 216 5.86 12.56 10.38
C GLY A 216 5.61 12.31 11.86
N ASP A 217 6.69 12.32 12.64
CA ASP A 217 6.68 12.06 14.08
C ASP A 217 7.73 12.89 14.84
N TYR A 218 7.77 12.72 16.16
CA TYR A 218 8.80 13.28 17.03
C TYR A 218 9.63 12.19 17.68
N LEU A 219 10.92 12.44 17.80
CA LEU A 219 11.82 11.62 18.59
C LEU A 219 11.87 12.11 20.03
N LYS A 220 11.73 11.19 20.99
CA LYS A 220 11.96 11.46 22.40
C LYS A 220 13.45 11.34 22.70
N GLN A 221 14.09 12.47 22.93
CA GLN A 221 15.49 12.52 23.35
C GLN A 221 15.58 12.50 24.87
N VAL A 222 16.42 11.64 25.41
CA VAL A 222 16.66 11.54 26.86
C VAL A 222 18.04 12.13 27.19
N TYR A 223 18.06 13.12 28.06
CA TYR A 223 19.28 13.76 28.51
C TYR A 223 19.56 13.36 29.96
N VAL A 224 20.78 12.90 30.22
CA VAL A 224 21.25 12.61 31.57
C VAL A 224 22.20 13.70 32.01
N ASN A 225 21.78 14.48 32.97
CA ASN A 225 22.60 15.52 33.58
C ASN A 225 22.97 15.13 35.03
N TYR A 226 24.16 15.54 35.47
CA TYR A 226 24.59 15.37 36.82
C TYR A 226 24.64 16.75 37.51
N ARG A 227 23.78 16.96 38.51
CA ARG A 227 23.81 18.19 39.32
C ARG A 227 24.56 17.96 40.62
N SER A 228 25.43 18.88 40.99
CA SER A 228 26.05 18.89 42.34
C SER A 228 25.00 19.24 43.39
N THR A 229 24.93 18.46 44.45
CA THR A 229 24.03 18.69 45.61
C THR A 229 24.75 19.33 46.75
N GLY A 230 25.32 20.58 46.55
CA GLY A 230 25.94 21.36 47.62
C GLY A 230 27.39 21.01 47.92
N ARG A 231 27.89 21.48 49.09
CA ARG A 231 29.31 21.53 49.54
C ARG A 231 30.03 20.16 49.70
N GLY A 232 29.36 19.03 49.47
CA GLY A 232 29.92 17.68 49.64
C GLY A 232 30.25 16.93 48.34
N GLY A 233 30.19 17.57 47.17
CA GLY A 233 30.64 16.96 45.89
C GLY A 233 29.81 15.81 45.37
N LYS A 234 28.71 15.41 46.04
CA LYS A 234 27.81 14.35 45.55
C LYS A 234 27.06 14.83 44.31
N ARG A 235 27.16 14.06 43.23
CA ARG A 235 26.41 14.31 41.96
C ARG A 235 25.13 13.50 41.95
N ARG A 236 24.01 14.19 41.84
CA ARG A 236 22.69 13.54 41.59
C ARG A 236 22.46 13.44 40.10
N ARG A 237 22.15 12.22 39.63
CA ARG A 237 21.70 11.97 38.26
C ARG A 237 20.30 12.57 38.08
N VAL A 238 20.15 13.46 37.11
CA VAL A 238 18.86 14.06 36.70
C VAL A 238 18.60 13.65 35.26
N VAL A 239 17.54 12.90 35.08
CA VAL A 239 17.09 12.49 33.75
C VAL A 239 16.03 13.49 33.27
N ARG A 240 16.22 14.06 32.12
CA ARG A 240 15.25 14.90 31.42
C ARG A 240 14.98 14.35 30.06
N SER A 241 13.75 14.51 29.55
CA SER A 241 13.43 14.17 28.17
C SER A 241 12.82 15.38 27.46
N ALA A 242 13.08 15.49 26.18
CA ALA A 242 12.44 16.45 25.28
C ALA A 242 12.06 15.77 24.00
N PHE A 243 10.99 16.23 23.40
CA PHE A 243 10.59 15.80 22.05
C PHE A 243 11.14 16.77 21.01
N ARG A 244 11.65 16.24 19.92
CA ARG A 244 12.10 17.01 18.75
C ARG A 244 11.52 16.41 17.49
N PRO A 245 11.15 17.22 16.47
CA PRO A 245 10.76 16.67 15.18
C PRO A 245 11.81 15.69 14.69
N ASN A 246 11.36 14.55 14.16
CA ASN A 246 12.25 13.55 13.59
C ASN A 246 12.78 14.05 12.25
N PRO A 247 14.09 14.30 12.10
CA PRO A 247 14.65 14.83 10.87
C PRO A 247 14.65 13.79 9.72
N MET A 248 14.44 12.49 10.04
CA MET A 248 14.42 11.42 9.05
C MET A 248 13.12 11.35 8.29
N ASN A 249 12.01 11.95 8.78
CA ASN A 249 10.71 11.90 8.12
C ASN A 249 10.75 12.46 6.69
N GLY A 250 11.39 13.61 6.48
CA GLY A 250 11.52 14.21 5.15
C GLY A 250 12.37 13.36 4.20
N ARG A 251 13.43 12.74 4.72
CA ARG A 251 14.29 11.82 3.96
C ARG A 251 13.52 10.55 3.57
N CYS A 252 12.75 9.99 4.49
CA CYS A 252 11.90 8.83 4.24
C CYS A 252 10.81 9.15 3.21
N ALA A 253 10.13 10.28 3.33
CA ALA A 253 9.14 10.72 2.36
C ALA A 253 9.75 10.89 0.96
N ALA A 254 10.94 11.50 0.86
CA ALA A 254 11.65 11.63 -0.40
C ALA A 254 12.06 10.27 -0.99
N CYS A 255 12.53 9.33 -0.16
CA CYS A 255 12.88 7.97 -0.57
C CYS A 255 11.65 7.23 -1.14
N ILE A 256 10.52 7.24 -0.44
CA ILE A 256 9.29 6.57 -0.88
C ILE A 256 8.79 7.17 -2.21
N THR A 257 8.76 8.49 -2.33
CA THR A 257 8.29 9.15 -3.56
C THR A 257 9.22 8.94 -4.74
N ALA A 258 10.54 8.92 -4.51
CA ALA A 258 11.53 8.58 -5.53
C ALA A 258 11.39 7.12 -5.95
N PHE A 259 11.31 6.19 -4.98
CA PHE A 259 11.08 4.77 -5.25
C PHE A 259 9.82 4.54 -6.09
N ALA A 260 8.70 5.17 -5.72
CA ALA A 260 7.46 5.03 -6.47
C ALA A 260 7.62 5.52 -7.92
N ARG A 261 8.24 6.69 -8.12
CA ARG A 261 8.52 7.23 -9.46
C ARG A 261 9.40 6.28 -10.28
N ASP A 262 10.49 5.78 -9.70
CA ASP A 262 11.51 4.98 -10.39
C ASP A 262 11.01 3.56 -10.74
N HIS A 263 9.92 3.11 -10.09
CA HIS A 263 9.22 1.85 -10.35
C HIS A 263 7.87 2.01 -11.07
N ASP A 264 7.57 3.21 -11.57
CA ASP A 264 6.33 3.56 -12.28
C ASP A 264 5.06 3.31 -11.45
N LEU A 265 5.10 3.68 -10.17
CA LEU A 265 4.01 3.51 -9.21
C LEU A 265 3.37 4.86 -8.85
N ALA A 266 2.12 4.83 -8.40
CA ALA A 266 1.49 6.00 -7.83
C ALA A 266 2.03 6.31 -6.43
N SER A 267 2.09 7.60 -6.08
CA SER A 267 2.45 8.02 -4.73
C SER A 267 1.59 9.18 -4.22
N TRP A 268 1.31 9.15 -2.90
CA TRP A 268 0.63 10.20 -2.18
C TRP A 268 1.51 10.71 -1.05
N ASP A 269 1.99 11.95 -1.18
CA ASP A 269 3.00 12.53 -0.30
C ASP A 269 2.34 13.26 0.88
N LEU A 270 1.78 12.49 1.83
CA LEU A 270 1.12 13.02 3.02
C LEU A 270 2.03 13.97 3.82
N TYR A 271 3.32 13.65 3.93
CA TYR A 271 4.28 14.48 4.66
C TYR A 271 4.30 15.92 4.12
N ASN A 272 4.49 16.09 2.83
CA ASN A 272 4.54 17.43 2.23
C ASN A 272 3.15 18.05 2.08
N ILE A 273 2.09 17.28 1.86
CA ILE A 273 0.70 17.74 1.88
C ILE A 273 0.39 18.39 3.24
N CYS A 274 0.86 17.81 4.34
CA CYS A 274 0.67 18.34 5.69
C CYS A 274 1.66 19.45 6.10
N GLY A 275 2.58 19.83 5.23
CA GLY A 275 3.49 20.96 5.46
C GLY A 275 4.97 20.63 5.50
N GLY A 276 5.42 19.43 5.12
CA GLY A 276 6.82 19.04 5.11
C GLY A 276 7.46 19.14 6.50
N GLU A 277 8.53 19.91 6.67
CA GLU A 277 9.16 20.10 7.98
C GLU A 277 8.20 20.66 9.05
N ALA A 278 7.16 21.38 8.65
CA ALA A 278 6.13 21.89 9.55
C ALA A 278 5.05 20.86 9.87
N ALA A 279 4.95 19.74 9.12
CA ALA A 279 3.86 18.77 9.21
C ALA A 279 3.58 18.33 10.66
N VAL A 280 4.61 17.88 11.37
CA VAL A 280 4.47 17.39 12.74
C VAL A 280 4.02 18.50 13.70
N ARG A 281 4.53 19.72 13.50
CA ARG A 281 4.13 20.89 14.31
C ARG A 281 2.68 21.28 14.01
N ASN A 282 2.25 21.17 12.76
CA ASN A 282 0.88 21.43 12.35
C ASN A 282 -0.10 20.48 13.06
N TRP A 283 0.22 19.17 13.08
CA TRP A 283 -0.59 18.17 13.76
C TRP A 283 -0.71 18.42 15.26
N ILE A 284 0.41 18.78 15.93
CA ILE A 284 0.41 19.11 17.37
C ILE A 284 -0.38 20.39 17.64
N ALA A 285 -0.14 21.44 16.86
CA ALA A 285 -0.83 22.73 17.05
C ALA A 285 -2.35 22.61 16.88
N ALA A 286 -2.80 21.65 16.05
CA ALA A 286 -4.21 21.33 15.87
C ALA A 286 -4.79 20.37 16.94
N GLY A 287 -3.97 19.89 17.90
CA GLY A 287 -4.40 18.95 18.94
C GLY A 287 -4.71 17.54 18.40
N LEU A 288 -4.12 17.16 17.29
CA LEU A 288 -4.45 15.93 16.55
C LEU A 288 -3.44 14.79 16.73
N MET A 289 -2.37 15.02 17.51
CA MET A 289 -1.38 13.99 17.88
C MET A 289 -1.54 13.53 19.31
N ARG A 290 -1.28 12.23 19.55
CA ARG A 290 -1.21 11.65 20.89
C ARG A 290 0.01 12.15 21.68
N PRO A 291 0.03 11.98 22.99
CA PRO A 291 1.17 12.38 23.84
C PRO A 291 2.49 11.69 23.50
N ASP A 292 2.48 10.52 22.88
CA ASP A 292 3.66 9.80 22.38
C ASP A 292 4.33 10.50 21.19
N ARG A 293 3.56 11.37 20.52
CA ARG A 293 3.99 12.17 19.36
C ARG A 293 4.49 11.34 18.17
N VAL A 294 3.98 10.13 18.06
CA VAL A 294 4.12 9.22 16.91
C VAL A 294 2.75 8.94 16.32
N HIS A 295 1.78 8.61 17.18
CA HIS A 295 0.43 8.29 16.78
C HIS A 295 -0.48 9.53 16.83
N TYR A 296 -1.59 9.43 16.14
CA TYR A 296 -2.58 10.51 16.04
C TYR A 296 -3.84 10.19 16.85
N GLU A 297 -4.55 11.24 17.23
CA GLU A 297 -5.90 11.10 17.76
C GLU A 297 -6.85 10.59 16.66
N PRO A 298 -7.98 9.98 17.01
CA PRO A 298 -8.94 9.48 16.00
C PRO A 298 -9.33 10.53 14.96
N GLN A 299 -9.47 11.80 15.36
CA GLN A 299 -9.76 12.91 14.46
C GLN A 299 -8.60 13.21 13.50
N GLY A 300 -7.35 13.08 13.96
CA GLY A 300 -6.17 13.21 13.11
C GLY A 300 -6.13 12.14 12.03
N TYR A 301 -6.37 10.89 12.40
CA TYR A 301 -6.49 9.80 11.44
C TYR A 301 -7.68 9.95 10.48
N ALA A 302 -8.82 10.47 10.98
CA ALA A 302 -9.98 10.73 10.14
C ALA A 302 -9.67 11.78 9.06
N ILE A 303 -8.91 12.82 9.39
CA ILE A 303 -8.46 13.82 8.42
C ILE A 303 -7.51 13.18 7.39
N GLN A 304 -6.52 12.39 7.82
CA GLN A 304 -5.60 11.70 6.90
C GLN A 304 -6.37 10.80 5.94
N GLY A 305 -7.32 10.02 6.44
CA GLY A 305 -8.13 9.12 5.62
C GLY A 305 -9.03 9.84 4.62
N LYS A 306 -9.65 10.94 5.02
CA LYS A 306 -10.43 11.78 4.12
C LYS A 306 -9.57 12.40 3.02
N LEU A 307 -8.39 12.93 3.37
CA LEU A 307 -7.46 13.50 2.38
C LEU A 307 -7.04 12.48 1.35
N LEU A 308 -6.69 11.26 1.76
CA LEU A 308 -6.32 10.19 0.83
C LEU A 308 -7.49 9.80 -0.08
N ALA A 309 -8.68 9.63 0.49
CA ALA A 309 -9.87 9.31 -0.29
C ALA A 309 -10.23 10.44 -1.28
N GLU A 310 -10.16 11.72 -0.86
CA GLU A 310 -10.37 12.87 -1.75
C GLU A 310 -9.38 12.89 -2.91
N ALA A 311 -8.10 12.57 -2.67
CA ALA A 311 -7.10 12.50 -3.73
C ALA A 311 -7.39 11.35 -4.71
N LEU A 312 -7.84 10.18 -4.22
CA LEU A 312 -8.27 9.07 -5.07
C LEU A 312 -9.52 9.41 -5.89
N LEU A 313 -10.53 10.04 -5.28
CA LEU A 313 -11.75 10.44 -5.98
C LEU A 313 -11.48 11.40 -7.14
N ARG A 314 -10.55 12.35 -6.97
CA ARG A 314 -10.10 13.22 -8.06
C ARG A 314 -9.44 12.45 -9.21
N CYS A 315 -8.76 11.34 -8.93
CA CYS A 315 -8.22 10.50 -9.99
C CYS A 315 -9.34 9.85 -10.81
N PHE A 316 -10.42 9.40 -10.15
CA PHE A 316 -11.60 8.83 -10.85
C PHE A 316 -12.31 9.88 -11.72
N GLU A 317 -12.47 11.12 -11.24
CA GLU A 317 -13.06 12.21 -12.03
C GLU A 317 -12.25 12.51 -13.29
N ASN A 318 -10.93 12.65 -13.14
CA ASN A 318 -10.06 12.99 -14.26
C ASN A 318 -9.99 11.88 -15.33
N ALA A 319 -10.06 10.61 -14.92
CA ALA A 319 -10.06 9.48 -15.85
C ALA A 319 -11.37 9.37 -16.66
N GLY A 320 -12.51 9.76 -16.07
CA GLY A 320 -13.81 9.75 -16.76
C GLY A 320 -14.00 10.89 -17.78
N THR A 321 -13.07 11.86 -17.82
CA THR A 321 -13.16 13.02 -18.74
C THR A 321 -12.21 12.92 -19.94
N GLN A 322 -11.38 11.88 -20.04
CA GLN A 322 -10.51 11.58 -21.17
C GLN A 322 -11.15 10.51 -22.07
#